data_f7d0f1f9d0ce5d51ca83229582e1cda0
#
_entry.id   f7d0f1f9d0ce5d51ca83229582e1cda0
#
_cell.length_a   1.000
_cell.length_b   1.000
_cell.length_c   1.000
_cell.angle_alpha   90.00
_cell.angle_beta   90.00
_cell.angle_gamma   90.00
#
_symmetry.space_group_name_H-M   'P 1'
#
loop_
_entity.id
_entity.type
_entity.pdbx_description
1 polymer ?
#
loop_
_entity_poly.entity_id
_entity_poly.type
_entity_poly.pdbx_seq_one_letter_code
_entity_poly.pdbx_strand_id
1 'polypeptide(L)'
;MNFYAPQMTGVIADNLRLDDQEATIRAINKVIPAVVSIIITEQVTTTVINLNTGQQTEQKSKVRKGSGTGIIISPDGLILTNKHVVNVAGEKTAEYRIILNSGRQYYAQFIGKDPINDLAVLKIFDKNLPFVQLGDSDKLQIGATVIAIGNALGRYQNSATKGIVSGLGRNIEASDQSGNTSETLDNVIQTDANINLGNSGGPLVDLDGNIVGINVATDQTGSSIGFAIPINDAKPVIKSVREIGRIVRSRLGVRYHMLTPELASQLKIGLNSGAWISINNDGTPSVLDGSPADKAGLKPGDIVMEINGIKLQDKTTLLSVIQKYKPGAKIGLRVFRDGKIIILTTVLDEFR
;
A
#
# COMPACT_ATOMS: atom_id res chain seq x y z
N MET A 1 -4.54 -49.07 43.90
CA MET A 1 -5.02 -48.70 42.56
C MET A 1 -4.09 -47.65 41.98
N ASN A 2 -3.18 -48.07 41.12
CA ASN A 2 -2.25 -47.13 40.45
C ASN A 2 -2.91 -46.66 39.16
N PHE A 3 -3.22 -45.37 39.09
CA PHE A 3 -3.66 -44.74 37.85
C PHE A 3 -2.41 -44.45 36.98
N TYR A 4 -2.28 -45.18 35.89
CA TYR A 4 -1.35 -44.83 34.81
C TYR A 4 -1.96 -43.66 34.03
N ALA A 5 -1.34 -42.49 34.08
CA ALA A 5 -1.64 -41.40 33.16
C ALA A 5 -0.91 -41.65 31.83
N PRO A 6 -1.53 -41.57 30.67
CA PRO A 6 -0.83 -41.78 29.40
C PRO A 6 0.09 -40.61 29.11
N GLN A 7 1.37 -40.89 28.87
CA GLN A 7 2.34 -39.94 28.32
C GLN A 7 2.03 -39.70 26.84
N MET A 8 1.13 -38.77 26.55
CA MET A 8 0.81 -38.37 25.15
C MET A 8 1.24 -36.93 24.78
N THR A 9 2.13 -36.32 25.54
CA THR A 9 2.41 -34.86 25.33
C THR A 9 3.60 -34.55 24.44
N GLY A 10 4.53 -35.48 24.17
CA GLY A 10 5.73 -35.18 23.38
C GLY A 10 5.51 -35.19 21.87
N VAL A 11 4.81 -36.18 21.35
CA VAL A 11 4.68 -36.41 19.89
C VAL A 11 3.81 -35.36 19.19
N ILE A 12 2.79 -34.84 19.87
CA ILE A 12 1.89 -33.82 19.31
C ILE A 12 2.60 -32.47 19.22
N ALA A 13 3.42 -32.12 20.23
CA ALA A 13 4.14 -30.84 20.24
C ALA A 13 5.25 -30.78 19.17
N ASP A 14 5.96 -31.90 18.94
CA ASP A 14 7.00 -31.98 17.90
C ASP A 14 6.41 -31.96 16.50
N ASN A 15 5.29 -32.63 16.25
CA ASN A 15 4.57 -32.56 14.95
C ASN A 15 4.05 -31.15 14.65
N LEU A 16 3.48 -30.44 15.63
CA LEU A 16 3.03 -29.07 15.45
C LEU A 16 4.17 -28.09 15.15
N ARG A 17 5.35 -28.27 15.76
CA ARG A 17 6.53 -27.46 15.47
C ARG A 17 7.08 -27.70 14.07
N LEU A 18 7.13 -28.96 13.64
CA LEU A 18 7.56 -29.32 12.29
C LEU A 18 6.59 -28.78 11.25
N ASP A 19 5.29 -28.85 11.49
CA ASP A 19 4.25 -28.32 10.59
C ASP A 19 4.36 -26.81 10.41
N ASP A 20 4.58 -26.03 11.47
CA ASP A 20 4.74 -24.58 11.39
C ASP A 20 6.03 -24.15 10.67
N GLN A 21 7.14 -24.82 10.96
CA GLN A 21 8.41 -24.59 10.27
C GLN A 21 8.29 -24.94 8.79
N GLU A 22 7.74 -26.09 8.45
CA GLU A 22 7.57 -26.52 7.08
C GLU A 22 6.63 -25.62 6.30
N ALA A 23 5.49 -25.19 6.89
CA ALA A 23 4.58 -24.25 6.29
C ALA A 23 5.27 -22.91 5.96
N THR A 24 6.07 -22.41 6.92
CA THR A 24 6.87 -21.19 6.74
C THR A 24 7.85 -21.32 5.57
N ILE A 25 8.62 -22.42 5.53
CA ILE A 25 9.60 -22.68 4.45
C ILE A 25 8.89 -22.82 3.09
N ARG A 26 7.77 -23.55 3.03
CA ARG A 26 6.98 -23.72 1.80
C ARG A 26 6.47 -22.37 1.29
N ALA A 27 5.90 -21.55 2.17
CA ALA A 27 5.39 -20.22 1.81
C ALA A 27 6.50 -19.34 1.23
N ILE A 28 7.67 -19.29 1.88
CA ILE A 28 8.82 -18.51 1.43
C ILE A 28 9.31 -19.02 0.06
N ASN A 29 9.51 -20.33 -0.10
CA ASN A 29 10.01 -20.91 -1.36
C ASN A 29 9.04 -20.70 -2.54
N LYS A 30 7.73 -20.67 -2.27
CA LYS A 30 6.71 -20.38 -3.28
C LYS A 30 6.79 -18.94 -3.78
N VAL A 31 7.13 -17.99 -2.91
CA VAL A 31 7.03 -16.54 -3.19
C VAL A 31 8.35 -15.94 -3.68
N ILE A 32 9.48 -16.35 -3.13
CA ILE A 32 10.82 -15.81 -3.45
C ILE A 32 11.08 -15.68 -4.96
N PRO A 33 10.73 -16.64 -5.84
CA PRO A 33 11.02 -16.51 -7.27
C PRO A 33 10.40 -15.27 -7.92
N ALA A 34 9.29 -14.76 -7.37
CA ALA A 34 8.58 -13.60 -7.88
C ALA A 34 8.96 -12.28 -7.17
N VAL A 35 9.78 -12.33 -6.13
CA VAL A 35 10.31 -11.15 -5.44
C VAL A 35 11.51 -10.60 -6.22
N VAL A 36 11.51 -9.31 -6.48
CA VAL A 36 12.54 -8.67 -7.29
C VAL A 36 13.17 -7.47 -6.56
N SER A 37 14.46 -7.23 -6.86
CA SER A 37 15.11 -5.96 -6.49
C SER A 37 14.82 -4.90 -7.54
N ILE A 38 14.46 -3.72 -7.08
CA ILE A 38 14.31 -2.51 -7.90
C ILE A 38 15.48 -1.59 -7.60
N ILE A 39 16.22 -1.20 -8.63
CA ILE A 39 17.30 -0.22 -8.54
C ILE A 39 16.94 0.96 -9.43
N ILE A 40 16.94 2.15 -8.87
CA ILE A 40 16.64 3.39 -9.57
C ILE A 40 17.94 4.15 -9.81
N THR A 41 18.20 4.47 -11.06
CA THR A 41 19.33 5.29 -11.48
C THR A 41 18.84 6.49 -12.28
N GLU A 42 19.56 7.59 -12.16
CA GLU A 42 19.30 8.81 -12.90
C GLU A 42 20.56 9.22 -13.66
N GLN A 43 20.37 9.69 -14.89
CA GLN A 43 21.48 10.27 -15.64
C GLN A 43 21.69 11.73 -15.20
N VAL A 44 22.84 12.00 -14.58
CA VAL A 44 23.25 13.33 -14.14
C VAL A 44 24.32 13.86 -15.06
N THR A 45 24.12 15.08 -15.56
CA THR A 45 25.16 15.79 -16.33
C THR A 45 25.92 16.70 -15.37
N THR A 46 27.21 16.46 -15.24
CA THR A 46 28.10 17.28 -14.40
C THR A 46 29.04 18.07 -15.32
N THR A 47 29.11 19.39 -15.12
CA THR A 47 30.07 20.20 -15.82
C THR A 47 31.42 20.18 -15.07
N VAL A 48 32.44 19.62 -15.68
CA VAL A 48 33.81 19.60 -15.16
C VAL A 48 34.54 20.76 -15.77
N ILE A 49 35.09 21.65 -14.92
CA ILE A 49 35.90 22.79 -15.33
C ILE A 49 37.39 22.45 -15.11
N ASN A 50 38.16 22.44 -16.16
CA ASN A 50 39.60 22.30 -16.05
C ASN A 50 40.18 23.64 -15.54
N LEU A 51 40.67 23.65 -14.29
CA LEU A 51 41.15 24.86 -13.62
C LEU A 51 42.37 25.49 -14.29
N ASN A 52 43.14 24.73 -15.08
CA ASN A 52 44.31 25.22 -15.75
C ASN A 52 44.00 25.86 -17.12
N THR A 53 42.98 25.42 -17.79
CA THR A 53 42.62 25.86 -19.16
C THR A 53 41.32 26.64 -19.24
N GLY A 54 40.50 26.64 -18.17
CA GLY A 54 39.15 27.19 -18.15
C GLY A 54 38.16 26.43 -19.01
N GLN A 55 38.56 25.30 -19.60
CA GLN A 55 37.73 24.52 -20.51
C GLN A 55 36.64 23.78 -19.70
N GLN A 56 35.41 23.95 -20.12
CA GLN A 56 34.24 23.23 -19.57
C GLN A 56 33.98 21.98 -20.41
N THR A 57 33.78 20.83 -19.71
CA THR A 57 33.43 19.55 -20.35
C THR A 57 32.22 19.00 -19.62
N GLU A 58 31.16 18.65 -20.36
CA GLU A 58 30.02 17.96 -19.83
C GLU A 58 30.30 16.46 -19.69
N GLN A 59 30.19 15.94 -18.50
CA GLN A 59 30.32 14.49 -18.23
C GLN A 59 28.95 13.94 -17.75
N LYS A 60 28.45 12.97 -18.50
CA LYS A 60 27.23 12.23 -18.13
C LYS A 60 27.59 11.03 -17.29
N SER A 61 27.01 10.92 -16.10
CA SER A 61 27.19 9.77 -15.23
C SER A 61 25.83 9.25 -14.75
N LYS A 62 25.72 7.93 -14.53
CA LYS A 62 24.52 7.32 -13.90
C LYS A 62 24.74 7.26 -12.39
N VAL A 63 23.85 7.89 -11.63
CA VAL A 63 23.89 7.92 -10.18
C VAL A 63 22.71 7.08 -9.65
N ARG A 64 22.98 6.20 -8.70
CA ARG A 64 21.92 5.45 -7.98
C ARG A 64 21.18 6.42 -7.06
N LYS A 65 19.85 6.51 -7.22
CA LYS A 65 18.96 7.38 -6.44
C LYS A 65 18.20 6.61 -5.35
N GLY A 66 17.90 5.33 -5.60
CA GLY A 66 17.15 4.53 -4.65
C GLY A 66 17.17 3.05 -4.98
N SER A 67 16.61 2.28 -4.08
CA SER A 67 16.35 0.85 -4.28
C SER A 67 15.24 0.38 -3.33
N GLY A 68 14.58 -0.68 -3.70
CA GLY A 68 13.56 -1.34 -2.90
C GLY A 68 13.22 -2.71 -3.45
N THR A 69 12.12 -3.25 -2.98
CA THR A 69 11.60 -4.55 -3.41
C THR A 69 10.35 -4.36 -4.28
N GLY A 70 10.13 -5.28 -5.19
CA GLY A 70 8.90 -5.40 -5.95
C GLY A 70 8.45 -6.85 -6.04
N ILE A 71 7.24 -7.04 -6.55
CA ILE A 71 6.58 -8.33 -6.65
C ILE A 71 6.05 -8.51 -8.07
N ILE A 72 6.46 -9.56 -8.76
CA ILE A 72 5.87 -9.92 -10.05
C ILE A 72 4.48 -10.51 -9.78
N ILE A 73 3.45 -9.87 -10.34
CA ILE A 73 2.03 -10.20 -10.13
C ILE A 73 1.35 -10.77 -11.38
N SER A 74 2.11 -10.94 -12.47
CA SER A 74 1.61 -11.55 -13.70
C SER A 74 2.73 -12.19 -14.51
N PRO A 75 2.45 -13.26 -15.26
CA PRO A 75 3.48 -13.99 -16.03
C PRO A 75 4.07 -13.18 -17.18
N ASP A 76 3.44 -12.08 -17.55
CA ASP A 76 3.89 -11.14 -18.59
C ASP A 76 4.70 -9.97 -18.04
N GLY A 77 4.93 -9.91 -16.69
CA GLY A 77 5.91 -9.02 -16.06
C GLY A 77 5.37 -7.73 -15.48
N LEU A 78 4.10 -7.68 -15.02
CA LEU A 78 3.65 -6.59 -14.15
C LEU A 78 4.29 -6.75 -12.77
N ILE A 79 4.83 -5.65 -12.26
CA ILE A 79 5.49 -5.58 -10.96
C ILE A 79 4.79 -4.54 -10.10
N LEU A 80 4.36 -4.95 -8.91
CA LEU A 80 3.80 -4.09 -7.88
C LEU A 80 4.90 -3.72 -6.88
N THR A 81 4.92 -2.47 -6.44
CA THR A 81 5.85 -1.95 -5.43
C THR A 81 5.24 -0.73 -4.73
N ASN A 82 5.96 -0.12 -3.79
CA ASN A 82 5.53 1.14 -3.21
C ASN A 82 5.86 2.35 -4.11
N LYS A 83 5.05 3.41 -3.97
CA LYS A 83 5.24 4.68 -4.65
C LYS A 83 6.53 5.37 -4.21
N HIS A 84 6.82 5.39 -2.90
CA HIS A 84 8.05 5.99 -2.38
C HIS A 84 9.33 5.29 -2.89
N VAL A 85 9.28 4.00 -3.24
CA VAL A 85 10.41 3.28 -3.84
C VAL A 85 10.77 3.87 -5.20
N VAL A 86 9.78 4.26 -6.01
CA VAL A 86 9.96 4.77 -7.38
C VAL A 86 9.90 6.30 -7.47
N ASN A 87 9.55 7.00 -6.38
CA ASN A 87 9.39 8.44 -6.35
C ASN A 87 10.75 9.12 -6.13
N VAL A 88 11.49 9.31 -7.21
CA VAL A 88 12.79 9.97 -7.20
C VAL A 88 12.72 11.30 -7.93
N ALA A 89 13.52 12.27 -7.51
CA ALA A 89 13.66 13.52 -8.24
C ALA A 89 14.14 13.21 -9.68
N GLY A 90 13.55 13.88 -10.69
CA GLY A 90 13.89 13.64 -12.07
C GLY A 90 13.22 12.41 -12.72
N GLU A 91 12.00 12.09 -12.34
CA GLU A 91 11.26 10.92 -12.85
C GLU A 91 11.33 10.70 -14.39
N LYS A 92 11.43 11.80 -15.17
CA LYS A 92 11.54 11.72 -16.64
C LYS A 92 12.89 11.15 -17.12
N THR A 93 13.92 11.16 -16.25
CA THR A 93 15.27 10.67 -16.54
C THR A 93 15.62 9.43 -15.72
N ALA A 94 14.70 8.97 -14.89
CA ALA A 94 14.86 7.78 -14.06
C ALA A 94 14.83 6.50 -14.91
N GLU A 95 15.80 5.63 -14.69
CA GLU A 95 15.81 4.27 -15.23
C GLU A 95 15.55 3.27 -14.10
N TYR A 96 14.62 2.36 -14.33
CA TYR A 96 14.26 1.32 -13.37
C TYR A 96 14.87 -0.01 -13.81
N ARG A 97 15.84 -0.51 -13.05
CA ARG A 97 16.47 -1.81 -13.30
C ARG A 97 15.93 -2.83 -12.30
N ILE A 98 15.38 -3.90 -12.84
CA ILE A 98 14.80 -5.01 -12.08
C ILE A 98 15.78 -6.18 -12.08
N ILE A 99 16.06 -6.73 -10.93
CA ILE A 99 16.89 -7.93 -10.75
C ILE A 99 16.01 -9.02 -10.17
N LEU A 100 15.81 -10.09 -10.92
CA LEU A 100 15.07 -11.28 -10.49
C LEU A 100 15.90 -12.10 -9.50
N ASN A 101 15.23 -12.96 -8.72
CA ASN A 101 15.91 -13.92 -7.86
C ASN A 101 16.92 -14.83 -8.61
N SER A 102 16.66 -15.12 -9.89
CA SER A 102 17.59 -15.86 -10.76
C SER A 102 18.85 -15.08 -11.18
N GLY A 103 18.99 -13.81 -10.80
CA GLY A 103 20.05 -12.90 -11.23
C GLY A 103 19.82 -12.26 -12.61
N ARG A 104 18.77 -12.66 -13.36
CA ARG A 104 18.41 -12.00 -14.63
C ARG A 104 18.02 -10.55 -14.37
N GLN A 105 18.41 -9.66 -15.28
CA GLN A 105 18.19 -8.22 -15.16
C GLN A 105 17.36 -7.70 -16.34
N TYR A 106 16.47 -6.75 -16.02
CA TYR A 106 15.60 -6.08 -16.99
C TYR A 106 15.55 -4.60 -16.75
N TYR A 107 15.32 -3.83 -17.79
CA TYR A 107 14.84 -2.46 -17.65
C TYR A 107 13.32 -2.47 -17.65
N ALA A 108 12.73 -1.78 -16.68
CA ALA A 108 11.29 -1.70 -16.56
C ALA A 108 10.75 -0.37 -17.08
N GLN A 109 9.58 -0.44 -17.68
CA GLN A 109 8.75 0.72 -17.97
C GLN A 109 7.98 1.11 -16.71
N PHE A 110 7.98 2.38 -16.37
CA PHE A 110 7.09 2.95 -15.36
C PHE A 110 5.67 3.07 -15.93
N ILE A 111 4.70 2.41 -15.30
CA ILE A 111 3.29 2.44 -15.71
C ILE A 111 2.53 3.55 -15.00
N GLY A 112 2.80 3.73 -13.71
CA GLY A 112 2.19 4.78 -12.91
C GLY A 112 2.28 4.52 -11.41
N LYS A 113 1.88 5.55 -10.66
CA LYS A 113 1.73 5.51 -9.20
C LYS A 113 0.28 5.79 -8.81
N ASP A 114 -0.16 5.13 -7.74
CA ASP A 114 -1.49 5.33 -7.19
C ASP A 114 -1.55 6.71 -6.51
N PRO A 115 -2.50 7.57 -6.85
CA PRO A 115 -2.64 8.87 -6.20
C PRO A 115 -3.12 8.78 -4.75
N ILE A 116 -3.63 7.63 -4.31
CA ILE A 116 -4.29 7.44 -3.01
C ILE A 116 -3.38 6.68 -2.05
N ASN A 117 -2.89 5.51 -2.48
CA ASN A 117 -2.06 4.65 -1.65
C ASN A 117 -0.59 4.75 -2.08
N ASP A 118 0.30 4.36 -1.19
CA ASP A 118 1.73 4.25 -1.49
C ASP A 118 2.02 3.03 -2.38
N LEU A 119 1.44 3.00 -3.59
CA LEU A 119 1.59 1.92 -4.57
C LEU A 119 2.06 2.45 -5.92
N ALA A 120 2.87 1.65 -6.61
CA ALA A 120 3.29 1.91 -7.98
C ALA A 120 3.37 0.61 -8.79
N VAL A 121 3.26 0.73 -10.11
CA VAL A 121 3.34 -0.39 -11.04
C VAL A 121 4.43 -0.13 -12.07
N LEU A 122 5.29 -1.14 -12.21
CA LEU A 122 6.31 -1.22 -13.26
C LEU A 122 5.99 -2.39 -14.20
N LYS A 123 6.58 -2.39 -15.40
CA LYS A 123 6.42 -3.45 -16.38
C LYS A 123 7.78 -3.85 -16.95
N ILE A 124 8.11 -5.13 -16.86
CA ILE A 124 9.17 -5.75 -17.68
C ILE A 124 8.53 -6.59 -18.78
N PHE A 125 9.23 -6.74 -19.91
CA PHE A 125 8.72 -7.46 -21.07
C PHE A 125 9.44 -8.80 -21.20
N ASP A 126 8.80 -9.84 -20.67
CA ASP A 126 9.22 -11.24 -20.84
C ASP A 126 7.98 -12.14 -20.74
N LYS A 127 8.13 -13.43 -20.99
CA LYS A 127 7.07 -14.43 -20.91
C LYS A 127 7.42 -15.48 -19.87
N ASN A 128 6.38 -16.08 -19.29
CA ASN A 128 6.53 -17.16 -18.31
C ASN A 128 7.36 -16.79 -17.09
N LEU A 129 7.26 -15.52 -16.67
CA LEU A 129 7.90 -15.06 -15.44
C LEU A 129 7.24 -15.71 -14.22
N PRO A 130 8.01 -16.01 -13.16
CA PRO A 130 7.43 -16.43 -11.91
C PRO A 130 6.57 -15.29 -11.36
N PHE A 131 5.39 -15.61 -10.88
CA PHE A 131 4.47 -14.65 -10.28
C PHE A 131 3.75 -15.27 -9.08
N VAL A 132 3.25 -14.43 -8.19
CA VAL A 132 2.52 -14.86 -6.99
C VAL A 132 1.04 -14.60 -7.12
N GLN A 133 0.27 -15.37 -6.35
CA GLN A 133 -1.17 -15.19 -6.25
C GLN A 133 -1.52 -14.15 -5.21
N LEU A 134 -2.54 -13.33 -5.51
CA LEU A 134 -3.09 -12.36 -4.59
C LEU A 134 -4.08 -13.07 -3.66
N GLY A 135 -3.85 -12.95 -2.36
CA GLY A 135 -4.74 -13.44 -1.32
C GLY A 135 -5.97 -12.56 -1.11
N ASP A 136 -6.49 -12.60 0.10
CA ASP A 136 -7.66 -11.82 0.51
C ASP A 136 -7.42 -11.23 1.91
N SER A 137 -7.04 -9.95 1.95
CA SER A 137 -6.71 -9.26 3.20
C SER A 137 -7.93 -9.04 4.11
N ASP A 138 -9.18 -9.11 3.58
CA ASP A 138 -10.37 -8.96 4.40
C ASP A 138 -10.61 -10.18 5.31
N LYS A 139 -9.96 -11.32 5.01
CA LYS A 139 -10.00 -12.54 5.83
C LYS A 139 -8.97 -12.57 6.95
N LEU A 140 -8.03 -11.61 6.96
CA LEU A 140 -7.02 -11.55 8.01
C LEU A 140 -7.65 -11.34 9.38
N GLN A 141 -7.08 -12.01 10.38
CA GLN A 141 -7.43 -11.86 11.78
C GLN A 141 -6.19 -11.48 12.59
N ILE A 142 -6.38 -10.73 13.66
CA ILE A 142 -5.31 -10.45 14.62
C ILE A 142 -4.81 -11.79 15.18
N GLY A 143 -3.49 -11.97 15.24
CA GLY A 143 -2.84 -13.23 15.62
C GLY A 143 -2.52 -14.17 14.43
N ALA A 144 -3.03 -13.89 13.22
CA ALA A 144 -2.67 -14.68 12.05
C ALA A 144 -1.17 -14.54 11.74
N THR A 145 -0.49 -15.65 11.46
CA THR A 145 0.93 -15.64 11.08
C THR A 145 1.11 -15.02 9.71
N VAL A 146 2.09 -14.12 9.60
CA VAL A 146 2.49 -13.47 8.34
C VAL A 146 4.01 -13.46 8.20
N ILE A 147 4.48 -13.42 6.94
CA ILE A 147 5.88 -13.39 6.59
C ILE A 147 6.12 -12.20 5.66
N ALA A 148 6.96 -11.26 6.09
CA ALA A 148 7.42 -10.16 5.25
C ALA A 148 8.67 -10.61 4.49
N ILE A 149 8.66 -10.45 3.15
CA ILE A 149 9.77 -10.85 2.28
C ILE A 149 10.27 -9.64 1.51
N GLY A 150 11.59 -9.55 1.33
CA GLY A 150 12.16 -8.47 0.52
C GLY A 150 13.67 -8.56 0.38
N ASN A 151 14.24 -7.59 -0.32
CA ASN A 151 15.66 -7.48 -0.59
C ASN A 151 16.29 -6.40 0.29
N ALA A 152 16.45 -6.73 1.58
CA ALA A 152 16.90 -5.80 2.60
C ALA A 152 18.20 -5.09 2.18
N LEU A 153 18.17 -3.75 2.19
CA LEU A 153 19.29 -2.87 1.89
C LEU A 153 19.88 -3.03 0.47
N GLY A 154 19.21 -3.75 -0.44
CA GLY A 154 19.74 -4.07 -1.77
C GLY A 154 21.04 -4.90 -1.75
N ARG A 155 21.39 -5.46 -0.58
CA ARG A 155 22.58 -6.30 -0.34
C ARG A 155 22.22 -7.70 0.11
N TYR A 156 21.11 -7.85 0.84
CA TYR A 156 20.64 -9.12 1.37
C TYR A 156 19.37 -9.53 0.62
N GLN A 157 19.56 -10.22 -0.50
CA GLN A 157 18.46 -10.73 -1.31
C GLN A 157 17.68 -11.77 -0.52
N ASN A 158 16.34 -11.74 -0.67
CA ASN A 158 15.43 -12.74 -0.11
C ASN A 158 15.42 -12.82 1.42
N SER A 159 15.63 -11.70 2.12
CA SER A 159 15.41 -11.64 3.55
C SER A 159 13.94 -11.87 3.86
N ALA A 160 13.64 -12.78 4.78
CA ALA A 160 12.32 -13.07 5.26
C ALA A 160 12.25 -12.88 6.77
N THR A 161 11.21 -12.19 7.24
CA THR A 161 10.92 -12.03 8.67
C THR A 161 9.50 -12.51 8.95
N LYS A 162 9.34 -13.32 9.99
CA LYS A 162 8.06 -13.89 10.40
C LYS A 162 7.53 -13.16 11.63
N GLY A 163 6.24 -12.94 11.66
CA GLY A 163 5.50 -12.37 12.77
C GLY A 163 4.02 -12.68 12.66
N ILE A 164 3.21 -11.87 13.32
CA ILE A 164 1.74 -11.98 13.31
C ILE A 164 1.11 -10.66 12.88
N VAL A 165 -0.15 -10.72 12.49
CA VAL A 165 -0.99 -9.53 12.39
C VAL A 165 -1.27 -9.00 13.79
N SER A 166 -0.71 -7.85 14.14
CA SER A 166 -0.87 -7.20 15.45
C SER A 166 -2.05 -6.25 15.49
N GLY A 167 -2.52 -5.76 14.32
CA GLY A 167 -3.65 -4.85 14.20
C GLY A 167 -4.14 -4.75 12.76
N LEU A 168 -5.38 -4.29 12.59
CA LEU A 168 -6.01 -4.07 11.29
C LEU A 168 -6.70 -2.70 11.30
N GLY A 169 -6.81 -2.07 10.12
CA GLY A 169 -7.50 -0.80 9.97
C GLY A 169 -6.78 0.37 10.67
N ARG A 170 -5.44 0.35 10.71
CA ARG A 170 -4.66 1.44 11.31
C ARG A 170 -4.49 2.57 10.31
N ASN A 171 -4.51 3.81 10.83
CA ASN A 171 -4.16 5.00 10.07
C ASN A 171 -2.82 5.49 10.57
N ILE A 172 -1.88 5.70 9.67
CA ILE A 172 -0.52 6.11 9.99
C ILE A 172 -0.08 7.27 9.10
N GLU A 173 0.82 8.09 9.61
CA GLU A 173 1.57 9.03 8.79
C GLU A 173 2.92 8.38 8.45
N ALA A 174 3.14 8.14 7.17
CA ALA A 174 4.41 7.65 6.66
C ALA A 174 5.21 8.83 6.11
N SER A 175 6.41 9.07 6.65
CA SER A 175 7.33 10.07 6.12
C SER A 175 8.31 9.39 5.16
N ASP A 176 8.69 10.08 4.08
CA ASP A 176 9.81 9.62 3.27
C ASP A 176 11.14 9.77 4.03
N GLN A 177 12.19 9.10 3.56
CA GLN A 177 13.53 9.13 4.19
C GLN A 177 14.15 10.54 4.27
N SER A 178 13.63 11.49 3.51
CA SER A 178 14.10 12.90 3.52
C SER A 178 13.30 13.78 4.48
N GLY A 179 12.19 13.27 5.06
CA GLY A 179 11.30 14.03 5.94
C GLY A 179 10.52 15.13 5.22
N ASN A 180 10.61 15.20 3.89
CA ASN A 180 10.01 16.28 3.11
C ASN A 180 8.58 16.01 2.66
N THR A 181 8.16 14.75 2.65
CA THR A 181 6.77 14.36 2.32
C THR A 181 6.24 13.43 3.40
N SER A 182 5.13 13.81 4.01
CA SER A 182 4.31 12.95 4.87
C SER A 182 3.12 12.47 4.06
N GLU A 183 2.91 11.17 4.01
CA GLU A 183 1.76 10.55 3.37
C GLU A 183 0.91 9.83 4.43
N THR A 184 -0.37 10.16 4.47
CA THR A 184 -1.30 9.43 5.35
C THR A 184 -1.71 8.14 4.66
N LEU A 185 -1.46 7.02 5.31
CA LEU A 185 -1.91 5.71 4.88
C LEU A 185 -3.05 5.25 5.77
N ASP A 186 -4.20 5.06 5.18
CA ASP A 186 -5.39 4.57 5.86
C ASP A 186 -5.49 3.04 5.73
N ASN A 187 -6.14 2.40 6.72
CA ASN A 187 -6.49 0.98 6.67
C ASN A 187 -5.30 0.01 6.59
N VAL A 188 -4.10 0.38 7.09
CA VAL A 188 -2.94 -0.51 7.02
C VAL A 188 -3.03 -1.69 8.01
N ILE A 189 -2.38 -2.80 7.62
CA ILE A 189 -2.11 -3.97 8.47
C ILE A 189 -0.91 -3.63 9.34
N GLN A 190 -1.05 -3.81 10.65
CA GLN A 190 0.06 -3.74 11.61
C GLN A 190 0.59 -5.14 11.86
N THR A 191 1.91 -5.31 11.91
CA THR A 191 2.58 -6.58 12.19
C THR A 191 3.83 -6.35 13.05
N ASP A 192 4.24 -7.37 13.80
CA ASP A 192 5.52 -7.43 14.48
C ASP A 192 6.61 -8.12 13.65
N ALA A 193 6.28 -8.62 12.45
CA ALA A 193 7.28 -9.00 11.46
C ALA A 193 8.16 -7.80 11.15
N ASN A 194 9.48 -7.97 11.24
CA ASN A 194 10.42 -6.86 11.10
C ASN A 194 10.40 -6.30 9.67
N ILE A 195 9.86 -5.09 9.50
CA ILE A 195 9.82 -4.35 8.25
C ILE A 195 10.84 -3.22 8.32
N ASN A 196 11.83 -3.26 7.44
CA ASN A 196 12.96 -2.31 7.39
C ASN A 196 13.12 -1.75 5.98
N LEU A 197 13.99 -0.75 5.87
CA LEU A 197 14.48 -0.24 4.59
C LEU A 197 15.00 -1.40 3.74
N GLY A 198 14.39 -1.57 2.55
CA GLY A 198 14.75 -2.61 1.59
C GLY A 198 13.69 -3.69 1.41
N ASN A 199 12.85 -4.02 2.40
CA ASN A 199 11.68 -4.88 2.15
C ASN A 199 10.40 -4.09 1.81
N SER A 200 10.44 -2.74 1.83
CA SER A 200 9.39 -1.89 1.27
C SER A 200 9.10 -2.26 -0.18
N GLY A 201 7.82 -2.38 -0.52
CA GLY A 201 7.34 -2.83 -1.83
C GLY A 201 7.35 -4.35 -2.01
N GLY A 202 7.94 -5.09 -1.07
CA GLY A 202 7.88 -6.54 -1.02
C GLY A 202 6.56 -7.07 -0.44
N PRO A 203 6.29 -8.37 -0.58
CA PRO A 203 5.06 -8.98 -0.10
C PRO A 203 5.06 -9.22 1.41
N LEU A 204 3.88 -9.00 2.03
CA LEU A 204 3.47 -9.66 3.25
C LEU A 204 2.60 -10.86 2.84
N VAL A 205 2.97 -12.08 3.26
CA VAL A 205 2.31 -13.30 2.83
C VAL A 205 1.78 -14.12 4.01
N ASP A 206 0.73 -14.90 3.75
CA ASP A 206 0.24 -15.93 4.67
C ASP A 206 1.08 -17.23 4.58
N LEU A 207 0.75 -18.22 5.41
CA LEU A 207 1.43 -19.52 5.41
C LEU A 207 1.16 -20.37 4.17
N ASP A 208 0.15 -20.03 3.36
CA ASP A 208 -0.12 -20.64 2.07
C ASP A 208 0.69 -19.99 0.92
N GLY A 209 1.45 -18.92 1.23
CA GLY A 209 2.24 -18.15 0.28
C GLY A 209 1.38 -17.28 -0.64
N ASN A 210 0.21 -16.82 -0.20
CA ASN A 210 -0.56 -15.82 -0.91
C ASN A 210 -0.22 -14.43 -0.37
N ILE A 211 -0.19 -13.42 -1.23
CA ILE A 211 0.06 -12.04 -0.81
C ILE A 211 -1.18 -11.52 -0.09
N VAL A 212 -1.02 -11.09 1.16
CA VAL A 212 -2.07 -10.45 1.97
C VAL A 212 -1.81 -8.96 2.17
N GLY A 213 -0.59 -8.49 1.90
CA GLY A 213 -0.24 -7.07 1.97
C GLY A 213 1.04 -6.74 1.20
N ILE A 214 1.33 -5.44 1.10
CA ILE A 214 2.55 -4.87 0.54
C ILE A 214 3.28 -4.14 1.67
N ASN A 215 4.48 -4.56 2.02
CA ASN A 215 5.26 -4.00 3.12
C ASN A 215 5.54 -2.50 2.90
N VAL A 216 5.36 -1.71 3.94
CA VAL A 216 5.72 -0.28 3.98
C VAL A 216 6.64 -0.05 5.16
N ALA A 217 7.91 0.26 4.90
CA ALA A 217 8.81 0.68 5.95
C ALA A 217 8.47 2.12 6.35
N THR A 218 8.20 2.34 7.63
CA THR A 218 8.02 3.67 8.22
C THR A 218 9.22 4.00 9.09
N ASP A 219 9.60 5.26 9.13
CA ASP A 219 10.71 5.76 9.97
C ASP A 219 10.24 5.91 11.43
N GLN A 220 9.77 4.82 12.03
CA GLN A 220 9.43 4.82 13.45
C GLN A 220 10.60 4.28 14.27
N THR A 221 11.37 5.20 14.82
CA THR A 221 12.47 4.89 15.73
C THR A 221 11.98 4.12 16.95
N GLY A 222 12.42 2.87 17.10
CA GLY A 222 12.48 2.18 18.39
C GLY A 222 11.41 1.15 18.71
N SER A 223 10.54 0.72 17.78
CA SER A 223 9.60 -0.36 18.06
C SER A 223 9.56 -1.38 16.92
N SER A 224 9.41 -2.67 17.26
CA SER A 224 9.15 -3.76 16.33
C SER A 224 7.72 -3.67 15.77
N ILE A 225 7.38 -2.53 15.14
CA ILE A 225 6.08 -2.29 14.53
C ILE A 225 6.30 -2.08 13.05
N GLY A 226 5.79 -3.01 12.25
CA GLY A 226 5.76 -2.94 10.81
C GLY A 226 4.36 -2.66 10.28
N PHE A 227 4.27 -2.10 9.08
CA PHE A 227 3.00 -1.85 8.41
C PHE A 227 3.00 -2.41 7.00
N ALA A 228 1.80 -2.80 6.53
CA ALA A 228 1.61 -3.22 5.15
C ALA A 228 0.28 -2.69 4.61
N ILE A 229 0.26 -2.29 3.34
CA ILE A 229 -0.96 -1.95 2.62
C ILE A 229 -1.71 -3.24 2.33
N PRO A 230 -3.01 -3.36 2.69
CA PRO A 230 -3.82 -4.54 2.38
C PRO A 230 -3.82 -4.86 0.88
N ILE A 231 -3.70 -6.13 0.53
CA ILE A 231 -3.69 -6.51 -0.90
C ILE A 231 -5.00 -6.17 -1.62
N ASN A 232 -6.13 -6.16 -0.89
CA ASN A 232 -7.41 -5.79 -1.47
C ASN A 232 -7.45 -4.33 -1.92
N ASP A 233 -6.66 -3.44 -1.31
CA ASP A 233 -6.53 -2.03 -1.72
C ASP A 233 -5.65 -1.89 -2.99
N ALA A 234 -4.76 -2.86 -3.24
CA ALA A 234 -3.96 -2.92 -4.47
C ALA A 234 -4.71 -3.55 -5.66
N LYS A 235 -5.69 -4.43 -5.42
CA LYS A 235 -6.44 -5.11 -6.49
C LYS A 235 -7.09 -4.16 -7.52
N PRO A 236 -7.71 -3.02 -7.13
CA PRO A 236 -8.24 -2.06 -8.10
C PRO A 236 -7.16 -1.43 -8.99
N VAL A 237 -5.95 -1.16 -8.44
CA VAL A 237 -4.80 -0.66 -9.21
C VAL A 237 -4.40 -1.67 -10.27
N ILE A 238 -4.19 -2.92 -9.84
CA ILE A 238 -3.78 -4.03 -10.71
C ILE A 238 -4.81 -4.25 -11.82
N LYS A 239 -6.10 -4.25 -11.47
CA LYS A 239 -7.20 -4.39 -12.43
C LYS A 239 -7.21 -3.27 -13.45
N SER A 240 -7.06 -2.01 -13.00
CA SER A 240 -7.01 -0.83 -13.86
C SER A 240 -5.86 -0.93 -14.88
N VAL A 241 -4.66 -1.29 -14.42
CA VAL A 241 -3.50 -1.45 -15.31
C VAL A 241 -3.71 -2.57 -16.33
N ARG A 242 -4.28 -3.70 -15.92
CA ARG A 242 -4.57 -4.83 -16.83
C ARG A 242 -5.63 -4.50 -17.89
N GLU A 243 -6.69 -3.75 -17.50
CA GLU A 243 -7.82 -3.45 -18.38
C GLU A 243 -7.55 -2.22 -19.28
N ILE A 244 -6.86 -1.20 -18.75
CA ILE A 244 -6.77 0.14 -19.35
C ILE A 244 -5.30 0.52 -19.68
N GLY A 245 -4.32 -0.19 -19.14
CA GLY A 245 -2.88 0.11 -19.31
C GLY A 245 -2.36 1.25 -18.42
N ARG A 246 -3.18 1.82 -17.54
CA ARG A 246 -2.82 2.87 -16.58
C ARG A 246 -3.59 2.76 -15.27
N ILE A 247 -3.13 3.43 -14.24
CA ILE A 247 -3.84 3.52 -12.96
C ILE A 247 -4.96 4.54 -13.08
N VAL A 248 -6.17 4.11 -12.73
CA VAL A 248 -7.38 4.95 -12.70
C VAL A 248 -8.05 4.80 -11.34
N ARG A 249 -8.28 5.91 -10.65
CA ARG A 249 -8.96 5.95 -9.36
C ARG A 249 -10.17 6.87 -9.40
N SER A 250 -11.25 6.45 -8.77
CA SER A 250 -12.45 7.29 -8.62
C SER A 250 -12.25 8.31 -7.52
N ARG A 251 -12.74 9.53 -7.73
CA ARG A 251 -12.64 10.63 -6.80
C ARG A 251 -14.04 11.20 -6.49
N LEU A 252 -14.29 11.48 -5.21
CA LEU A 252 -15.42 12.27 -4.74
C LEU A 252 -15.03 13.73 -4.53
N GLY A 253 -13.81 14.00 -4.05
CA GLY A 253 -13.26 15.33 -3.84
C GLY A 253 -13.61 15.94 -2.50
N VAL A 254 -13.40 15.18 -1.42
CA VAL A 254 -13.60 15.62 -0.03
C VAL A 254 -12.41 15.27 0.84
N ARG A 255 -12.22 16.05 1.92
CA ARG A 255 -11.40 15.71 3.08
C ARG A 255 -12.32 15.34 4.22
N TYR A 256 -12.06 14.23 4.88
CA TYR A 256 -12.95 13.69 5.90
C TYR A 256 -12.18 12.95 6.98
N HIS A 257 -12.84 12.77 8.11
CA HIS A 257 -12.44 11.83 9.16
C HIS A 257 -13.56 10.82 9.37
N MET A 258 -13.21 9.55 9.58
CA MET A 258 -14.20 8.60 10.04
C MET A 258 -14.61 8.94 11.47
N LEU A 259 -15.92 8.92 11.75
CA LEU A 259 -16.41 9.14 13.11
C LEU A 259 -15.98 8.00 14.03
N THR A 260 -15.30 8.38 15.10
CA THR A 260 -15.09 7.53 16.28
C THR A 260 -16.00 8.01 17.42
N PRO A 261 -16.24 7.19 18.46
CA PRO A 261 -17.02 7.63 19.62
C PRO A 261 -16.47 8.91 20.26
N GLU A 262 -15.13 9.05 20.31
CA GLU A 262 -14.44 10.21 20.85
C GLU A 262 -14.71 11.46 20.01
N LEU A 263 -14.54 11.36 18.68
CA LEU A 263 -14.80 12.46 17.75
C LEU A 263 -16.27 12.87 17.77
N ALA A 264 -17.20 11.90 17.77
CA ALA A 264 -18.63 12.14 17.87
C ALA A 264 -19.00 12.91 19.15
N SER A 265 -18.38 12.53 20.26
CA SER A 265 -18.55 13.22 21.55
C SER A 265 -18.02 14.65 21.51
N GLN A 266 -16.82 14.87 20.94
CA GLN A 266 -16.22 16.21 20.79
C GLN A 266 -17.09 17.13 19.93
N LEU A 267 -17.64 16.59 18.85
CA LEU A 267 -18.51 17.32 17.91
C LEU A 267 -19.96 17.43 18.41
N LYS A 268 -20.29 16.80 19.56
CA LYS A 268 -21.65 16.72 20.12
C LYS A 268 -22.68 16.18 19.13
N ILE A 269 -22.30 15.17 18.36
CA ILE A 269 -23.11 14.54 17.33
C ILE A 269 -23.65 13.22 17.87
N GLY A 270 -24.97 12.98 17.72
CA GLY A 270 -25.65 11.76 18.15
C GLY A 270 -25.46 10.56 17.21
N LEU A 271 -24.39 10.52 16.40
CA LEU A 271 -24.06 9.44 15.49
C LEU A 271 -22.73 8.81 15.91
N ASN A 272 -22.65 7.47 15.80
CA ASN A 272 -21.45 6.72 16.19
C ASN A 272 -20.63 6.23 14.99
N SER A 273 -21.06 6.52 13.75
CA SER A 273 -20.38 6.09 12.54
C SER A 273 -20.71 7.00 11.36
N GLY A 274 -19.84 6.98 10.35
CA GLY A 274 -19.95 7.80 9.16
C GLY A 274 -18.64 8.51 8.82
N ALA A 275 -18.58 9.21 7.70
CA ALA A 275 -17.47 10.04 7.29
C ALA A 275 -17.84 11.51 7.49
N TRP A 276 -17.26 12.15 8.49
CA TRP A 276 -17.44 13.57 8.75
C TRP A 276 -16.57 14.40 7.82
N ILE A 277 -17.20 15.25 7.00
CA ILE A 277 -16.49 16.19 6.15
C ILE A 277 -15.87 17.26 7.05
N SER A 278 -14.54 17.26 7.14
CA SER A 278 -13.80 18.10 8.09
C SER A 278 -14.12 19.59 7.93
N ILE A 279 -13.98 20.33 9.00
CA ILE A 279 -13.99 21.79 8.98
C ILE A 279 -12.55 22.22 9.27
N ASN A 280 -11.86 22.72 8.23
CA ASN A 280 -10.45 23.08 8.33
C ASN A 280 -10.32 24.57 8.63
N ASN A 281 -9.63 24.91 9.73
CA ASN A 281 -9.41 26.30 10.15
C ASN A 281 -8.20 26.95 9.46
N ASP A 282 -7.41 26.18 8.70
CA ASP A 282 -6.22 26.63 7.97
C ASP A 282 -6.52 27.16 6.55
N GLY A 283 -7.80 27.27 6.21
CA GLY A 283 -8.25 27.71 4.90
C GLY A 283 -8.20 26.66 3.79
N THR A 284 -7.76 25.41 4.09
CA THR A 284 -7.80 24.34 3.10
C THR A 284 -9.25 23.87 2.86
N PRO A 285 -9.73 23.79 1.60
CA PRO A 285 -11.11 23.39 1.34
C PRO A 285 -11.33 21.91 1.69
N SER A 286 -12.38 21.63 2.45
CA SER A 286 -12.80 20.25 2.79
C SER A 286 -13.62 19.61 1.67
N VAL A 287 -14.26 20.41 0.84
CA VAL A 287 -14.91 20.04 -0.42
C VAL A 287 -14.17 20.77 -1.52
N LEU A 288 -13.62 20.02 -2.47
CA LEU A 288 -12.83 20.61 -3.56
C LEU A 288 -13.74 21.21 -4.63
N ASP A 289 -13.46 22.44 -5.02
CA ASP A 289 -14.23 23.16 -6.03
C ASP A 289 -14.34 22.39 -7.35
N GLY A 290 -15.53 22.36 -7.93
CA GLY A 290 -15.82 21.65 -9.17
C GLY A 290 -15.79 20.13 -9.07
N SER A 291 -15.53 19.56 -7.88
CA SER A 291 -15.53 18.12 -7.65
C SER A 291 -16.95 17.53 -7.71
N PRO A 292 -17.07 16.18 -7.80
CA PRO A 292 -18.35 15.49 -7.63
C PRO A 292 -19.06 15.82 -6.33
N ALA A 293 -18.32 16.01 -5.24
CA ALA A 293 -18.85 16.39 -3.94
C ALA A 293 -19.48 17.80 -3.95
N ASP A 294 -18.77 18.75 -4.53
CA ASP A 294 -19.25 20.13 -4.71
C ASP A 294 -20.51 20.17 -5.56
N LYS A 295 -20.49 19.50 -6.72
CA LYS A 295 -21.66 19.37 -7.62
C LYS A 295 -22.87 18.69 -6.96
N ALA A 296 -22.65 17.79 -6.01
CA ALA A 296 -23.68 17.17 -5.20
C ALA A 296 -24.23 18.11 -4.12
N GLY A 297 -23.51 19.18 -3.79
CA GLY A 297 -23.85 20.10 -2.72
C GLY A 297 -23.46 19.58 -1.33
N LEU A 298 -22.42 18.71 -1.23
CA LEU A 298 -21.79 18.39 0.04
C LEU A 298 -21.14 19.65 0.64
N LYS A 299 -21.14 19.74 1.96
CA LYS A 299 -20.63 20.90 2.71
C LYS A 299 -19.71 20.45 3.84
N PRO A 300 -18.77 21.30 4.29
CA PRO A 300 -18.07 21.08 5.55
C PRO A 300 -19.07 20.90 6.70
N GLY A 301 -18.81 19.94 7.59
CA GLY A 301 -19.69 19.58 8.69
C GLY A 301 -20.69 18.46 8.39
N ASP A 302 -20.91 18.11 7.12
CA ASP A 302 -21.74 16.96 6.73
C ASP A 302 -21.16 15.65 7.24
N ILE A 303 -22.05 14.68 7.48
CA ILE A 303 -21.64 13.30 7.79
C ILE A 303 -22.24 12.40 6.72
N VAL A 304 -21.40 11.83 5.88
CA VAL A 304 -21.82 10.78 4.94
C VAL A 304 -21.96 9.48 5.69
N MET A 305 -23.20 8.98 5.77
CA MET A 305 -23.55 7.77 6.53
C MET A 305 -23.51 6.51 5.64
N GLU A 306 -23.95 6.65 4.39
CA GLU A 306 -24.08 5.53 3.44
C GLU A 306 -23.79 5.99 2.02
N ILE A 307 -23.26 5.06 1.21
CA ILE A 307 -23.10 5.20 -0.23
C ILE A 307 -23.83 4.03 -0.91
N ASN A 308 -24.86 4.29 -1.70
CA ASN A 308 -25.69 3.27 -2.36
C ASN A 308 -26.15 2.17 -1.41
N GLY A 309 -26.54 2.53 -0.17
CA GLY A 309 -26.96 1.60 0.87
C GLY A 309 -25.84 0.91 1.65
N ILE A 310 -24.58 1.09 1.27
CA ILE A 310 -23.43 0.59 2.02
C ILE A 310 -23.14 1.55 3.16
N LYS A 311 -23.30 1.10 4.40
CA LYS A 311 -23.04 1.92 5.61
C LYS A 311 -21.54 2.12 5.81
N LEU A 312 -21.17 3.36 6.15
CA LEU A 312 -19.78 3.73 6.47
C LEU A 312 -19.52 3.53 7.97
N GLN A 313 -18.48 2.76 8.26
CA GLN A 313 -18.04 2.42 9.62
C GLN A 313 -16.57 1.97 9.59
N ASP A 314 -15.93 1.69 10.72
CA ASP A 314 -14.49 1.48 10.89
C ASP A 314 -13.76 0.82 9.70
N LYS A 315 -14.20 -0.40 9.30
CA LYS A 315 -13.58 -1.14 8.18
C LYS A 315 -14.17 -0.80 6.81
N THR A 316 -15.23 0.01 6.76
CA THR A 316 -15.95 0.39 5.53
C THR A 316 -15.90 1.90 5.39
N THR A 317 -14.70 2.42 5.09
CA THR A 317 -14.45 3.86 4.99
C THR A 317 -15.07 4.46 3.72
N LEU A 318 -15.23 5.78 3.70
CA LEU A 318 -15.69 6.52 2.50
C LEU A 318 -14.80 6.17 1.30
N LEU A 319 -13.48 6.18 1.49
CA LEU A 319 -12.52 5.87 0.44
C LEU A 319 -12.69 4.42 -0.06
N SER A 320 -12.73 3.44 0.85
CA SER A 320 -12.85 2.03 0.48
C SER A 320 -14.12 1.73 -0.33
N VAL A 321 -15.22 2.45 -0.06
CA VAL A 321 -16.47 2.30 -0.83
C VAL A 321 -16.37 3.00 -2.18
N ILE A 322 -15.83 4.23 -2.25
CA ILE A 322 -15.65 4.97 -3.51
C ILE A 322 -14.77 4.16 -4.50
N GLN A 323 -13.73 3.49 -4.00
CA GLN A 323 -12.81 2.70 -4.84
C GLN A 323 -13.43 1.42 -5.44
N LYS A 324 -14.63 1.02 -5.01
CA LYS A 324 -15.39 -0.07 -5.65
C LYS A 324 -16.08 0.36 -6.94
N TYR A 325 -16.20 1.66 -7.20
CA TYR A 325 -16.83 2.23 -8.38
C TYR A 325 -15.78 2.71 -9.38
N LYS A 326 -16.13 2.73 -10.68
CA LYS A 326 -15.31 3.33 -11.74
C LYS A 326 -15.63 4.82 -11.87
N PRO A 327 -14.69 5.67 -12.36
CA PRO A 327 -15.04 7.03 -12.78
C PRO A 327 -16.20 7.02 -13.76
N GLY A 328 -17.10 8.00 -13.63
CA GLY A 328 -18.37 8.06 -14.37
C GLY A 328 -19.53 7.31 -13.69
N ALA A 329 -19.29 6.56 -12.63
CA ALA A 329 -20.35 5.90 -11.88
C ALA A 329 -21.21 6.93 -11.12
N LYS A 330 -22.54 6.80 -11.22
CA LYS A 330 -23.49 7.56 -10.41
C LYS A 330 -23.67 6.90 -9.06
N ILE A 331 -23.52 7.68 -7.98
CA ILE A 331 -23.69 7.22 -6.60
C ILE A 331 -24.70 8.07 -5.85
N GLY A 332 -25.42 7.44 -4.91
CA GLY A 332 -26.29 8.11 -3.95
C GLY A 332 -25.59 8.16 -2.58
N LEU A 333 -25.64 9.32 -1.94
CA LEU A 333 -25.06 9.59 -0.63
C LEU A 333 -26.19 9.85 0.36
N ARG A 334 -26.23 9.12 1.46
CA ARG A 334 -27.10 9.43 2.60
C ARG A 334 -26.31 10.25 3.60
N VAL A 335 -26.71 11.50 3.77
CA VAL A 335 -25.94 12.51 4.49
C VAL A 335 -26.75 13.04 5.67
N PHE A 336 -26.13 13.16 6.83
CA PHE A 336 -26.67 13.88 7.97
C PHE A 336 -26.11 15.30 7.99
N ARG A 337 -27.01 16.29 8.02
CA ARG A 337 -26.72 17.72 8.02
C ARG A 337 -27.74 18.44 8.94
N ASP A 338 -27.26 19.20 9.91
CA ASP A 338 -28.09 20.05 10.80
C ASP A 338 -29.28 19.28 11.40
N GLY A 339 -29.04 18.07 11.92
CA GLY A 339 -30.08 17.26 12.55
C GLY A 339 -31.02 16.52 11.59
N LYS A 340 -30.82 16.64 10.28
CA LYS A 340 -31.67 16.03 9.23
C LYS A 340 -30.90 15.09 8.35
N ILE A 341 -31.60 14.08 7.84
CA ILE A 341 -31.06 13.16 6.83
C ILE A 341 -31.48 13.68 5.44
N ILE A 342 -30.51 13.87 4.56
CA ILE A 342 -30.71 14.25 3.16
C ILE A 342 -30.10 13.20 2.24
N ILE A 343 -30.60 13.10 1.01
CA ILE A 343 -30.05 12.24 -0.03
C ILE A 343 -29.47 13.14 -1.12
N LEU A 344 -28.18 12.94 -1.39
CA LEU A 344 -27.48 13.62 -2.48
C LEU A 344 -27.09 12.58 -3.54
N THR A 345 -26.97 13.03 -4.79
CA THR A 345 -26.47 12.16 -5.87
C THR A 345 -25.38 12.88 -6.64
N THR A 346 -24.38 12.11 -7.07
CA THR A 346 -23.30 12.66 -7.90
C THR A 346 -22.76 11.61 -8.85
N VAL A 347 -21.92 12.04 -9.78
CA VAL A 347 -21.15 11.18 -10.68
C VAL A 347 -19.69 11.32 -10.32
N LEU A 348 -19.04 10.20 -9.98
CA LEU A 348 -17.62 10.19 -9.63
C LEU A 348 -16.77 10.61 -10.82
N ASP A 349 -15.72 11.38 -10.57
CA ASP A 349 -14.70 11.69 -11.58
C ASP A 349 -13.43 10.84 -11.40
N GLU A 350 -12.47 11.04 -12.28
CA GLU A 350 -11.16 10.43 -12.17
C GLU A 350 -10.22 11.29 -11.31
N PHE A 351 -9.45 10.66 -10.45
CA PHE A 351 -8.39 11.32 -9.70
C PHE A 351 -7.27 11.70 -10.68
N ARG A 352 -7.01 12.98 -10.83
CA ARG A 352 -5.97 13.55 -11.72
C ARG A 352 -4.87 14.21 -10.91
#